data_376ef3a7d1ad2e5304b5ae3d48285320
#
_entry.id   376ef3a7d1ad2e5304b5ae3d48285320
#
_cell.length_a   1.000
_cell.length_b   1.000
_cell.length_c   1.000
_cell.angle_alpha   90.00
_cell.angle_beta   90.00
_cell.angle_gamma   90.00
#
_symmetry.space_group_name_H-M   'P 1'
#
loop_
_entity.id
_entity.type
_entity.pdbx_description
1 polymer ?
#
loop_
_entity_poly.entity_id
_entity_poly.type
_entity_poly.pdbx_seq_one_letter_code
_entity_poly.pdbx_strand_id
1 'polypeptide(L)'
;CKTFGGQEVGDDHPHPGEFKGQVLLFNAVALSMAVQAFQPRPQPCFRCPFDWIGYRGKCYYFSEAEGNWTSSQDNCTALGASLATLNGVEDLSFVMRYKGISEHWIGLSRDDEEQPWKWVKRSHFSHLFRIRSSGLCAYLDDNGLSSSRCSAERSWVCNKPELQSPGKGNRTRRAQNLCISS
;
A
#
# COMPACT_ATOMS: atom_id res chain seq x y z
N CYS A 1 -61.81 -73.49 -9.29
CA CYS A 1 -62.67 -72.34 -9.53
C CYS A 1 -61.89 -71.04 -9.47
N LYS A 2 -61.96 -70.26 -10.57
CA LYS A 2 -61.62 -68.85 -10.79
C LYS A 2 -60.19 -68.39 -10.53
N THR A 3 -59.44 -68.31 -11.61
CA THR A 3 -58.29 -67.51 -11.93
C THR A 3 -58.57 -66.01 -11.71
N PHE A 4 -57.67 -65.36 -11.01
CA PHE A 4 -57.50 -63.94 -11.07
C PHE A 4 -56.11 -63.56 -11.59
N GLY A 5 -56.12 -62.74 -12.63
CA GLY A 5 -54.91 -62.34 -13.33
C GLY A 5 -54.07 -61.38 -12.48
N GLY A 6 -52.79 -61.67 -12.47
CA GLY A 6 -51.77 -60.77 -11.88
C GLY A 6 -51.42 -59.67 -12.87
N GLN A 7 -51.48 -58.42 -12.41
CA GLN A 7 -51.03 -57.26 -13.10
C GLN A 7 -49.57 -57.05 -12.68
N GLU A 8 -48.62 -57.19 -13.63
CA GLU A 8 -47.21 -56.85 -13.39
C GLU A 8 -47.05 -55.33 -13.25
N VAL A 9 -46.68 -54.95 -12.08
CA VAL A 9 -46.20 -53.55 -11.81
C VAL A 9 -44.71 -53.51 -12.18
N GLY A 10 -44.39 -52.84 -13.27
CA GLY A 10 -42.99 -52.56 -13.64
C GLY A 10 -42.35 -51.68 -12.62
N ASP A 11 -41.39 -52.20 -11.90
CA ASP A 11 -40.47 -51.46 -11.05
C ASP A 11 -39.41 -50.77 -11.93
N ASP A 12 -39.66 -49.53 -12.28
CA ASP A 12 -38.64 -48.62 -12.80
C ASP A 12 -37.76 -48.16 -11.64
N HIS A 13 -36.77 -48.95 -11.28
CA HIS A 13 -35.68 -48.49 -10.44
C HIS A 13 -34.66 -47.70 -11.29
N PRO A 14 -34.44 -46.43 -10.99
CA PRO A 14 -33.40 -45.65 -11.66
C PRO A 14 -32.02 -46.25 -11.36
N HIS A 15 -31.24 -46.52 -12.40
CA HIS A 15 -29.89 -47.06 -12.31
C HIS A 15 -29.00 -46.23 -11.38
N PRO A 16 -28.29 -46.83 -10.39
CA PRO A 16 -27.48 -46.12 -9.39
C PRO A 16 -26.18 -45.49 -9.94
N GLY A 17 -25.93 -45.61 -11.26
CA GLY A 17 -24.73 -45.05 -11.89
C GLY A 17 -24.79 -43.57 -12.25
N GLU A 18 -25.97 -43.03 -12.52
CA GLU A 18 -26.12 -41.66 -13.02
C GLU A 18 -26.03 -40.60 -11.89
N PHE A 19 -26.46 -40.96 -10.69
CA PHE A 19 -26.40 -40.07 -9.51
C PHE A 19 -24.96 -39.82 -9.00
N LYS A 20 -24.08 -40.82 -9.13
CA LYS A 20 -22.66 -40.65 -8.72
C LYS A 20 -21.88 -39.69 -9.61
N GLY A 21 -22.16 -39.66 -10.91
CA GLY A 21 -21.54 -38.75 -11.86
C GLY A 21 -21.92 -37.29 -11.61
N GLN A 22 -23.20 -37.06 -11.31
CA GLN A 22 -23.70 -35.70 -11.06
C GLN A 22 -23.16 -35.11 -9.75
N VAL A 23 -23.08 -35.89 -8.68
CA VAL A 23 -22.52 -35.47 -7.38
C VAL A 23 -21.02 -35.17 -7.51
N LEU A 24 -20.27 -35.96 -8.27
CA LEU A 24 -18.85 -35.72 -8.52
C LEU A 24 -18.60 -34.45 -9.34
N LEU A 25 -19.47 -34.15 -10.34
CA LEU A 25 -19.38 -32.92 -11.12
C LEU A 25 -19.69 -31.68 -10.27
N PHE A 26 -20.72 -31.72 -9.43
CA PHE A 26 -21.05 -30.63 -8.52
C PHE A 26 -19.93 -30.38 -7.50
N ASN A 27 -19.33 -31.43 -6.95
CA ASN A 27 -18.20 -31.32 -6.04
C ASN A 27 -16.94 -30.73 -6.74
N ALA A 28 -16.65 -31.16 -7.97
CA ALA A 28 -15.53 -30.65 -8.75
C ALA A 28 -15.70 -29.16 -9.09
N VAL A 29 -16.93 -28.76 -9.49
CA VAL A 29 -17.24 -27.34 -9.76
C VAL A 29 -17.17 -26.51 -8.48
N ALA A 30 -17.72 -26.99 -7.37
CA ALA A 30 -17.66 -26.29 -6.08
C ALA A 30 -16.23 -26.15 -5.57
N LEU A 31 -15.38 -27.15 -5.70
CA LEU A 31 -13.95 -27.09 -5.37
C LEU A 31 -13.21 -26.11 -6.28
N SER A 32 -13.50 -26.13 -7.58
CA SER A 32 -12.89 -25.18 -8.53
C SER A 32 -13.26 -23.73 -8.21
N MET A 33 -14.50 -23.46 -7.85
CA MET A 33 -14.97 -22.12 -7.44
C MET A 33 -14.33 -21.69 -6.12
N ALA A 34 -14.19 -22.59 -5.14
CA ALA A 34 -13.54 -22.32 -3.87
C ALA A 34 -12.05 -22.02 -4.04
N VAL A 35 -11.33 -22.77 -4.89
CA VAL A 35 -9.92 -22.53 -5.19
C VAL A 35 -9.71 -21.16 -5.87
N GLN A 36 -10.63 -20.76 -6.77
CA GLN A 36 -10.56 -19.44 -7.40
C GLN A 36 -10.82 -18.29 -6.43
N ALA A 37 -11.66 -18.50 -5.41
CA ALA A 37 -11.94 -17.49 -4.38
C ALA A 37 -10.74 -17.24 -3.45
N PHE A 38 -9.86 -18.25 -3.27
CA PHE A 38 -8.65 -18.14 -2.45
C PHE A 38 -7.37 -17.77 -3.23
N GLN A 39 -7.47 -17.58 -4.55
CA GLN A 39 -6.31 -17.07 -5.30
C GLN A 39 -6.01 -15.64 -4.88
N PRO A 40 -4.82 -15.36 -4.34
CA PRO A 40 -4.44 -13.99 -4.02
C PRO A 40 -4.52 -13.16 -5.30
N ARG A 41 -5.29 -12.08 -5.27
CA ARG A 41 -5.36 -11.16 -6.42
C ARG A 41 -3.95 -10.73 -6.75
N PRO A 42 -3.55 -10.76 -8.05
CA PRO A 42 -2.23 -10.26 -8.43
C PRO A 42 -2.08 -8.84 -7.90
N GLN A 43 -1.23 -8.66 -6.91
CA GLN A 43 -0.91 -7.34 -6.39
C GLN A 43 -0.23 -6.55 -7.50
N PRO A 44 -0.59 -5.29 -7.71
CA PRO A 44 0.15 -4.46 -8.64
C PRO A 44 1.60 -4.39 -8.18
N CYS A 45 2.54 -4.69 -9.07
CA CYS A 45 3.96 -4.47 -8.82
C CYS A 45 4.22 -2.98 -8.76
N PHE A 46 4.32 -2.44 -7.56
CA PHE A 46 4.78 -1.10 -7.32
C PHE A 46 6.31 -1.10 -7.31
N ARG A 47 6.91 -0.12 -7.97
CA ARG A 47 8.35 -0.01 -8.05
C ARG A 47 8.83 1.30 -7.47
N CYS A 48 9.60 1.21 -6.40
CA CYS A 48 10.41 2.30 -5.93
C CYS A 48 11.83 2.18 -6.51
N PRO A 49 12.55 3.29 -6.70
CA PRO A 49 13.96 3.25 -7.01
C PRO A 49 14.75 2.49 -5.94
N PHE A 50 15.97 2.08 -6.29
CA PHE A 50 16.93 1.53 -5.33
C PHE A 50 17.11 2.54 -4.16
N ASP A 51 17.29 2.07 -2.95
CA ASP A 51 17.37 2.85 -1.70
C ASP A 51 16.06 3.58 -1.27
N TRP A 52 14.94 3.33 -1.95
CA TRP A 52 13.65 3.85 -1.57
C TRP A 52 12.74 2.74 -1.04
N ILE A 53 11.99 3.04 0.00
CA ILE A 53 11.07 2.08 0.62
C ILE A 53 9.65 2.37 0.17
N GLY A 54 8.98 1.38 -0.44
CA GLY A 54 7.59 1.49 -0.87
C GLY A 54 6.61 1.32 0.29
N TYR A 55 5.64 2.24 0.42
CA TYR A 55 4.55 2.13 1.37
C TYR A 55 3.30 2.87 0.87
N ARG A 56 2.18 2.16 0.78
CA ARG A 56 0.85 2.71 0.43
C ARG A 56 0.85 3.60 -0.82
N GLY A 57 1.48 3.16 -1.89
CA GLY A 57 1.52 3.87 -3.17
C GLY A 57 2.50 5.05 -3.22
N LYS A 58 3.40 5.13 -2.25
CA LYS A 58 4.49 6.11 -2.19
C LYS A 58 5.83 5.41 -1.99
N CYS A 59 6.88 6.01 -2.53
CA CYS A 59 8.27 5.66 -2.24
C CYS A 59 8.86 6.69 -1.30
N TYR A 60 9.51 6.24 -0.24
CA TYR A 60 10.16 7.05 0.78
C TYR A 60 11.67 6.85 0.74
N TYR A 61 12.40 7.97 0.85
CA TYR A 61 13.84 8.00 0.99
C TYR A 61 14.23 8.69 2.30
N PHE A 62 15.12 8.06 3.06
CA PHE A 62 15.64 8.59 4.32
C PHE A 62 17.10 8.99 4.11
N SER A 63 17.41 10.28 4.31
CA SER A 63 18.79 10.75 4.12
C SER A 63 19.68 10.34 5.29
N GLU A 64 20.93 10.03 4.98
CA GLU A 64 21.99 9.90 5.97
C GLU A 64 22.74 11.23 6.17
N ALA A 65 22.64 12.15 5.21
CA ALA A 65 23.19 13.48 5.28
C ALA A 65 22.28 14.40 6.09
N GLU A 66 22.84 15.50 6.59
CA GLU A 66 22.13 16.56 7.29
C GLU A 66 22.11 17.86 6.47
N GLY A 67 21.10 18.69 6.68
CA GLY A 67 20.94 19.97 6.05
C GLY A 67 19.79 20.76 6.66
N ASN A 68 19.70 22.04 6.30
CA ASN A 68 18.57 22.87 6.68
C ASN A 68 17.31 22.49 5.89
N TRP A 69 16.14 22.94 6.32
CA TRP A 69 14.87 22.52 5.72
C TRP A 69 14.80 22.84 4.21
N THR A 70 15.28 24.03 3.79
CA THR A 70 15.24 24.45 2.37
C THR A 70 16.18 23.59 1.52
N SER A 71 17.42 23.39 1.94
CA SER A 71 18.37 22.54 1.22
C SER A 71 17.90 21.09 1.15
N SER A 72 17.24 20.61 2.19
CA SER A 72 16.63 19.26 2.21
C SER A 72 15.50 19.15 1.18
N GLN A 73 14.66 20.19 1.05
CA GLN A 73 13.62 20.23 0.02
C GLN A 73 14.22 20.26 -1.39
N ASP A 74 15.31 21.03 -1.60
CA ASP A 74 16.01 21.08 -2.89
C ASP A 74 16.62 19.72 -3.26
N ASN A 75 17.21 19.03 -2.29
CA ASN A 75 17.73 17.67 -2.48
C ASN A 75 16.62 16.68 -2.86
N CYS A 76 15.47 16.72 -2.19
CA CYS A 76 14.32 15.90 -2.58
C CYS A 76 13.84 16.24 -3.99
N THR A 77 13.82 17.52 -4.37
CA THR A 77 13.42 17.97 -5.71
C THR A 77 14.37 17.45 -6.78
N ALA A 78 15.69 17.46 -6.53
CA ALA A 78 16.69 16.89 -7.43
C ALA A 78 16.47 15.38 -7.67
N LEU A 79 15.87 14.67 -6.71
CA LEU A 79 15.49 13.24 -6.83
C LEU A 79 14.10 13.04 -7.45
N GLY A 80 13.47 14.09 -7.99
CA GLY A 80 12.10 14.05 -8.52
C GLY A 80 11.05 13.78 -7.45
N ALA A 81 11.30 14.22 -6.22
CA ALA A 81 10.45 14.02 -5.05
C ALA A 81 10.17 15.37 -4.34
N SER A 82 9.63 15.31 -3.14
CA SER A 82 9.55 16.44 -2.21
C SER A 82 9.86 15.95 -0.80
N LEU A 83 10.12 16.84 0.13
CA LEU A 83 10.06 16.48 1.55
C LEU A 83 8.75 15.75 1.85
N ALA A 84 8.81 14.72 2.66
CA ALA A 84 7.72 13.79 2.87
C ALA A 84 6.46 14.48 3.40
N THR A 85 5.32 14.16 2.79
CA THR A 85 3.99 14.55 3.23
C THR A 85 3.27 13.32 3.81
N LEU A 86 2.65 13.48 4.97
CA LEU A 86 1.95 12.42 5.69
C LEU A 86 0.44 12.60 5.54
N ASN A 87 -0.26 11.59 5.05
CA ASN A 87 -1.71 11.66 4.81
C ASN A 87 -2.53 11.15 6.00
N GLY A 88 -1.89 10.47 6.96
CA GLY A 88 -2.57 9.89 8.11
C GLY A 88 -1.59 9.30 9.12
N VAL A 89 -2.14 8.76 10.19
CA VAL A 89 -1.36 8.16 11.30
C VAL A 89 -0.55 6.95 10.86
N GLU A 90 -0.99 6.26 9.83
CA GLU A 90 -0.29 5.10 9.28
C GLU A 90 1.00 5.53 8.56
N ASP A 91 0.94 6.63 7.79
CA ASP A 91 2.13 7.20 7.15
C ASP A 91 3.13 7.66 8.24
N LEU A 92 2.64 8.31 9.31
CA LEU A 92 3.47 8.70 10.44
C LEU A 92 4.12 7.49 11.11
N SER A 93 3.34 6.46 11.44
CA SER A 93 3.85 5.23 12.08
C SER A 93 4.91 4.52 11.23
N PHE A 94 4.71 4.51 9.91
CA PHE A 94 5.67 3.97 8.97
C PHE A 94 6.97 4.76 9.01
N VAL A 95 6.92 6.08 8.82
CA VAL A 95 8.13 6.93 8.79
C VAL A 95 8.85 6.90 10.13
N MET A 96 8.14 6.92 11.26
CA MET A 96 8.72 6.80 12.61
C MET A 96 9.50 5.50 12.81
N ARG A 97 9.03 4.40 12.23
CA ARG A 97 9.70 3.10 12.30
C ARG A 97 11.02 3.08 11.52
N TYR A 98 11.04 3.71 10.35
CA TYR A 98 12.17 3.63 9.42
C TYR A 98 13.20 4.75 9.58
N LYS A 99 12.83 5.90 10.18
CA LYS A 99 13.78 7.01 10.40
C LYS A 99 14.91 6.70 11.37
N GLY A 100 14.79 5.64 12.16
CA GLY A 100 15.75 5.35 13.22
C GLY A 100 15.71 6.39 14.35
N ILE A 101 16.85 6.63 14.99
CA ILE A 101 16.98 7.54 16.16
C ILE A 101 17.20 9.00 15.77
N SER A 102 17.63 9.29 14.53
CA SER A 102 17.92 10.66 14.10
C SER A 102 16.66 11.48 13.87
N GLU A 103 16.76 12.79 14.07
CA GLU A 103 15.71 13.75 13.74
C GLU A 103 15.67 13.97 12.23
N HIS A 104 14.46 14.00 11.64
CA HIS A 104 14.29 14.10 10.21
C HIS A 104 13.30 15.20 9.83
N TRP A 105 13.71 16.12 8.95
CA TRP A 105 12.81 17.08 8.33
C TRP A 105 11.72 16.38 7.51
N ILE A 106 10.52 16.95 7.57
CA ILE A 106 9.40 16.59 6.70
C ILE A 106 8.85 17.81 5.98
N GLY A 107 8.03 17.62 4.98
CA GLY A 107 7.53 18.67 4.10
C GLY A 107 6.40 19.52 4.68
N LEU A 108 6.51 19.93 5.93
CA LEU A 108 5.52 20.71 6.64
C LEU A 108 6.17 21.97 7.21
N SER A 109 5.63 23.13 6.87
CA SER A 109 6.14 24.43 7.33
C SER A 109 5.00 25.44 7.48
N ARG A 110 5.30 26.56 8.14
CA ARG A 110 4.44 27.74 8.22
C ARG A 110 5.28 28.99 8.03
N ASP A 111 4.64 30.06 7.54
CA ASP A 111 5.33 31.32 7.27
C ASP A 111 5.59 32.12 8.54
N ASP A 112 4.72 31.95 9.55
CA ASP A 112 4.75 32.63 10.86
C ASP A 112 4.16 31.67 11.92
N GLU A 113 4.44 31.92 13.21
CA GLU A 113 3.91 31.11 14.31
C GLU A 113 2.38 31.14 14.42
N GLU A 114 1.75 32.23 14.00
CA GLU A 114 0.29 32.38 13.97
C GLU A 114 -0.36 31.82 12.71
N GLN A 115 0.43 31.47 11.68
CA GLN A 115 -0.07 30.96 10.42
C GLN A 115 -0.32 29.43 10.48
N PRO A 116 -1.31 28.96 9.72
CA PRO A 116 -1.59 27.52 9.65
C PRO A 116 -0.45 26.77 8.98
N TRP A 117 -0.23 25.55 9.43
CA TRP A 117 0.74 24.64 8.82
C TRP A 117 0.35 24.28 7.40
N LYS A 118 1.32 24.23 6.50
CA LYS A 118 1.15 23.91 5.08
C LYS A 118 2.13 22.84 4.66
N TRP A 119 1.61 21.82 3.96
CA TRP A 119 2.46 20.87 3.29
C TRP A 119 3.11 21.48 2.04
N VAL A 120 4.34 21.08 1.70
CA VAL A 120 5.06 21.54 0.48
C VAL A 120 4.28 21.34 -0.81
N LYS A 121 3.41 20.35 -0.89
CA LYS A 121 2.50 20.10 -2.02
C LYS A 121 1.15 20.84 -1.90
N ARG A 122 1.05 21.84 -1.06
CA ARG A 122 -0.16 22.66 -0.83
C ARG A 122 -1.42 21.87 -0.48
N SER A 123 -1.28 20.65 0.04
CA SER A 123 -2.38 19.91 0.63
C SER A 123 -2.67 20.45 2.03
N HIS A 124 -3.95 20.51 2.40
CA HIS A 124 -4.33 20.95 3.74
C HIS A 124 -3.70 20.04 4.80
N PHE A 125 -3.11 20.66 5.82
CA PHE A 125 -2.73 19.97 7.03
C PHE A 125 -4.01 19.59 7.78
N SER A 126 -4.25 18.29 7.96
CA SER A 126 -5.33 17.82 8.80
C SER A 126 -4.91 17.90 10.27
N HIS A 127 -5.82 18.32 11.15
CA HIS A 127 -5.58 18.40 12.61
C HIS A 127 -5.34 17.03 13.28
N LEU A 128 -5.08 15.99 12.51
CA LEU A 128 -4.79 14.63 13.00
C LEU A 128 -3.47 14.54 13.78
N PHE A 129 -2.58 15.52 13.60
CA PHE A 129 -1.26 15.50 14.21
C PHE A 129 -1.09 16.70 15.13
N ARG A 130 -0.63 16.44 16.35
CA ARG A 130 -0.15 17.49 17.26
C ARG A 130 1.33 17.77 16.97
N ILE A 131 1.65 19.02 16.64
CA ILE A 131 3.02 19.49 16.49
C ILE A 131 3.45 20.12 17.81
N ARG A 132 4.59 19.67 18.34
CA ARG A 132 5.18 20.21 19.56
C ARG A 132 6.17 21.33 19.22
N SER A 133 6.46 22.16 20.19
CA SER A 133 7.39 23.29 20.12
C SER A 133 6.90 24.42 19.21
N SER A 134 7.58 25.55 19.28
CA SER A 134 7.31 26.74 18.49
C SER A 134 8.42 26.96 17.46
N GLY A 135 8.13 26.75 16.21
CA GLY A 135 9.05 26.92 15.11
C GLY A 135 8.32 26.92 13.78
N LEU A 136 9.03 27.22 12.71
CA LEU A 136 8.41 27.39 11.39
C LEU A 136 8.50 26.14 10.50
N CYS A 137 9.42 25.22 10.79
CA CYS A 137 9.63 24.00 10.01
C CYS A 137 9.47 22.77 10.89
N ALA A 138 8.73 21.79 10.41
CA ALA A 138 8.43 20.57 11.14
C ALA A 138 9.42 19.43 10.85
N TYR A 139 9.71 18.66 11.88
CA TYR A 139 10.56 17.48 11.84
C TYR A 139 9.97 16.37 12.70
N LEU A 140 10.52 15.19 12.54
CA LEU A 140 10.20 14.01 13.34
C LEU A 140 11.32 13.74 14.33
N ASP A 141 10.97 13.67 15.61
CA ASP A 141 11.82 13.15 16.69
C ASP A 141 11.29 11.78 17.19
N ASP A 142 11.77 11.31 18.32
CA ASP A 142 11.36 10.01 18.89
C ASP A 142 9.91 9.99 19.37
N ASN A 143 9.32 11.16 19.63
CA ASN A 143 7.95 11.29 20.12
C ASN A 143 6.94 11.73 19.05
N GLY A 144 7.34 11.82 17.77
CA GLY A 144 6.51 12.22 16.64
C GLY A 144 6.84 13.58 16.08
N LEU A 145 5.82 14.40 15.76
CA LEU A 145 6.00 15.70 15.14
C LEU A 145 6.42 16.78 16.14
N SER A 146 7.49 17.48 15.78
CA SER A 146 7.99 18.67 16.47
C SER A 146 8.34 19.76 15.46
N SER A 147 8.67 20.96 15.92
CA SER A 147 9.04 22.06 15.05
C SER A 147 10.22 22.85 15.61
N SER A 148 10.99 23.47 14.72
CA SER A 148 12.11 24.34 15.08
C SER A 148 12.38 25.40 14.00
N ARG A 149 13.45 26.17 14.19
CA ARG A 149 13.95 27.08 13.15
C ARG A 149 14.36 26.28 11.91
N CYS A 150 14.00 26.77 10.73
CA CYS A 150 14.27 26.09 9.45
C CYS A 150 15.76 26.00 9.10
N SER A 151 16.60 26.80 9.74
CA SER A 151 18.06 26.81 9.56
C SER A 151 18.80 25.74 10.39
N ALA A 152 18.12 24.98 11.23
CA ALA A 152 18.75 23.86 11.93
C ALA A 152 19.12 22.76 10.95
N GLU A 153 20.16 22.00 11.26
CA GLU A 153 20.59 20.87 10.42
C GLU A 153 20.03 19.57 10.97
N ARG A 154 19.42 18.77 10.09
CA ARG A 154 18.86 17.43 10.36
C ARG A 154 18.90 16.60 9.09
N SER A 155 18.85 15.31 9.27
CA SER A 155 18.47 14.40 8.20
C SER A 155 17.06 14.74 7.69
N TRP A 156 16.64 14.16 6.57
CA TRP A 156 15.31 14.44 5.98
C TRP A 156 14.68 13.21 5.36
N VAL A 157 13.38 13.26 5.19
CA VAL A 157 12.62 12.24 4.49
C VAL A 157 12.02 12.84 3.22
N CYS A 158 12.29 12.22 2.06
CA CYS A 158 11.61 12.54 0.82
C CYS A 158 10.47 11.54 0.55
N ASN A 159 9.43 11.96 -0.17
CA ASN A 159 8.51 11.01 -0.80
C ASN A 159 8.09 11.42 -2.20
N LYS A 160 7.73 10.42 -3.00
CA LYS A 160 7.12 10.56 -4.32
C LYS A 160 6.14 9.41 -4.57
N PRO A 161 5.18 9.55 -5.51
CA PRO A 161 4.32 8.44 -5.90
C PRO A 161 5.14 7.25 -6.40
N GLU A 162 4.69 6.04 -6.10
CA GLU A 162 5.22 4.84 -6.73
C GLU A 162 5.00 4.89 -8.25
N LEU A 163 5.97 4.39 -9.01
CA LEU A 163 5.81 4.21 -10.44
C LEU A 163 4.76 3.12 -10.67
N GLN A 164 3.60 3.51 -11.17
CA GLN A 164 2.59 2.55 -11.60
C GLN A 164 3.15 1.74 -12.76
N SER A 165 3.13 0.41 -12.64
CA SER A 165 3.32 -0.44 -13.80
C SER A 165 2.25 -0.08 -14.83
N PRO A 166 2.60 0.15 -16.11
CA PRO A 166 1.62 0.49 -17.13
C PRO A 166 0.50 -0.56 -17.11
N GLY A 167 -0.71 -0.11 -16.78
CA GLY A 167 -1.89 -0.96 -16.71
C GLY A 167 -2.11 -1.68 -18.03
N LYS A 168 -2.56 -2.90 -17.95
CA LYS A 168 -2.92 -3.87 -19.00
C LYS A 168 -3.26 -3.23 -20.37
N GLY A 169 -2.23 -2.93 -21.13
CA GLY A 169 -2.30 -2.70 -22.55
C GLY A 169 -1.15 -3.49 -23.16
N ASN A 170 -1.47 -4.68 -23.69
CA ASN A 170 -0.55 -5.57 -24.39
C ASN A 170 0.42 -6.39 -23.51
N ARG A 171 -0.02 -7.61 -23.19
CA ARG A 171 0.78 -8.66 -22.53
C ARG A 171 1.95 -9.09 -23.43
N THR A 172 3.12 -8.57 -23.21
CA THR A 172 4.34 -9.29 -23.54
C THR A 172 4.77 -10.07 -22.29
N ARG A 173 4.90 -11.37 -22.43
CA ARG A 173 5.26 -12.39 -21.39
C ARG A 173 6.56 -12.09 -20.59
N ARG A 174 7.22 -10.98 -20.84
CA ARG A 174 8.53 -10.62 -20.26
C ARG A 174 8.48 -9.90 -18.91
N ALA A 175 7.29 -9.42 -18.48
CA ALA A 175 7.16 -8.64 -17.25
C ALA A 175 6.84 -9.48 -16.00
N GLN A 176 6.54 -10.76 -16.14
CA GLN A 176 6.16 -11.65 -15.03
C GLN A 176 7.34 -12.16 -14.20
N ASN A 177 8.57 -12.11 -14.71
CA ASN A 177 9.73 -12.73 -14.06
C ASN A 177 10.55 -11.77 -13.18
N LEU A 178 10.14 -10.51 -13.00
CA LEU A 178 10.92 -9.52 -12.26
C LEU A 178 10.39 -9.21 -10.84
N CYS A 179 9.27 -9.80 -10.44
CA CYS A 179 8.69 -9.62 -9.11
C CYS A 179 8.89 -10.82 -8.17
N ILE A 180 9.72 -11.80 -8.52
CA ILE A 180 9.92 -13.06 -7.75
C ILE A 180 11.31 -13.15 -7.11
N SER A 181 12.03 -12.06 -6.97
CA SER A 181 13.30 -12.12 -6.23
C SER A 181 13.46 -10.93 -5.30
N SER A 182 12.97 -11.09 -4.10
CA SER A 182 13.54 -10.60 -2.84
C SER A 182 12.89 -11.34 -1.69
#